data_8c87414b5837154a0e98188bed5ed05f
#
_entry.id   8c87414b5837154a0e98188bed5ed05f
#
_cell.length_a   1.000
_cell.length_b   1.000
_cell.length_c   1.000
_cell.angle_alpha   90.00
_cell.angle_beta   90.00
_cell.angle_gamma   90.00
#
_symmetry.space_group_name_H-M   'P 1'
#
loop_
_entity.id
_entity.type
_entity.pdbx_description
1 polymer ?
#
loop_
_entity_poly.entity_id
_entity_poly.type
_entity_poly.pdbx_seq_one_letter_code
_entity_poly.pdbx_strand_id
1 'polypeptide(L)'
;MINQIYQLIKPKFINVKYNEENINDGDKIIIRPNYMALCHADQRYYQGKRDPKLLAKKLPMALIHECAGIVIADPTGTYKVGQKVVMIPNQPPRQSDEEFYENYMPGTHFLSSGFDGFMREFVALPKDRVVAYDGVEDSVAAITEFISVGMHAMDRFLKNSHSRKDRIAIIGDGSLAYVMANIINYTLPECEIIVIGRHWEKLELFSFAKERYITDDIPKDLTFDHGVECCGGDGSGYAINDLIKYIKPQGSLVLMGVSEYKVNINTRDILEKGLTLIGSSRSGRIDFEKAIEMLSDKKFERRFKNIIELEQPVRNIKDIHRVFMTDLNTAFKTVFKWEI
;
A
#
# COMPACT_ATOMS: atom_id res chain seq x y z
N MET A 1 12.38 21.03 -19.92
CA MET A 1 13.28 20.62 -18.83
C MET A 1 13.69 19.17 -19.07
N ILE A 2 14.99 18.84 -18.94
CA ILE A 2 15.44 17.44 -19.08
C ILE A 2 15.11 16.69 -17.79
N ASN A 3 14.55 15.50 -17.91
CA ASN A 3 14.15 14.62 -16.81
C ASN A 3 14.90 13.28 -16.91
N GLN A 4 15.54 12.86 -15.84
CA GLN A 4 16.20 11.57 -15.72
C GLN A 4 15.23 10.54 -15.15
N ILE A 5 15.06 9.42 -15.85
CA ILE A 5 14.18 8.32 -15.48
C ILE A 5 15.03 7.06 -15.28
N TYR A 6 15.00 6.50 -14.06
CA TYR A 6 15.79 5.34 -13.69
C TYR A 6 14.95 4.07 -13.89
N GLN A 7 15.09 3.45 -15.08
CA GLN A 7 14.28 2.31 -15.49
C GLN A 7 14.96 0.97 -15.17
N LEU A 8 14.22 0.05 -14.59
CA LEU A 8 14.58 -1.36 -14.56
C LEU A 8 14.38 -1.93 -15.98
N ILE A 9 15.47 -2.33 -16.62
CA ILE A 9 15.47 -2.89 -17.99
C ILE A 9 15.25 -4.42 -17.94
N LYS A 10 15.90 -5.05 -16.99
CA LYS A 10 15.76 -6.47 -16.62
C LYS A 10 16.09 -6.63 -15.13
N PRO A 11 15.77 -7.76 -14.51
CA PRO A 11 16.06 -7.97 -13.09
C PRO A 11 17.46 -7.52 -12.70
N LYS A 12 17.56 -6.69 -11.66
CA LYS A 12 18.81 -6.13 -11.11
C LYS A 12 19.64 -5.28 -12.11
N PHE A 13 19.03 -4.79 -13.18
CA PHE A 13 19.73 -3.94 -14.15
C PHE A 13 18.93 -2.66 -14.41
N ILE A 14 19.48 -1.54 -13.94
CA ILE A 14 18.89 -0.20 -14.05
C ILE A 14 19.69 0.60 -15.09
N ASN A 15 18.96 1.33 -15.93
CA ASN A 15 19.51 2.27 -16.90
C ASN A 15 18.82 3.63 -16.75
N VAL A 16 19.48 4.69 -17.18
CA VAL A 16 18.92 6.05 -17.18
C VAL A 16 18.41 6.39 -18.58
N LYS A 17 17.15 6.77 -18.64
CA LYS A 17 16.52 7.34 -19.82
C LYS A 17 16.35 8.85 -19.62
N TYR A 18 16.59 9.63 -20.64
CA TYR A 18 16.36 11.08 -20.63
C TYR A 18 15.11 11.40 -21.43
N ASN A 19 14.22 12.19 -20.85
CA ASN A 19 13.06 12.75 -21.53
C ASN A 19 13.07 14.27 -21.38
N GLU A 20 12.44 14.98 -22.32
CA GLU A 20 12.08 16.37 -22.15
C GLU A 20 10.69 16.48 -21.56
N GLU A 21 10.57 17.18 -20.42
CA GLU A 21 9.29 17.50 -19.77
C GLU A 21 8.95 18.95 -20.05
N ASN A 22 7.73 19.18 -20.52
CA ASN A 22 7.22 20.54 -20.73
C ASN A 22 6.64 21.08 -19.41
N ILE A 23 7.35 21.96 -18.75
CA ILE A 23 6.94 22.58 -17.47
C ILE A 23 5.74 23.53 -17.60
N ASN A 24 5.40 23.92 -18.85
CA ASN A 24 4.27 24.78 -19.15
C ASN A 24 3.07 23.99 -19.71
N ASP A 25 3.09 22.66 -19.61
CA ASP A 25 1.94 21.82 -19.96
C ASP A 25 0.82 22.12 -18.95
N GLY A 26 -0.21 22.85 -19.41
CA GLY A 26 -1.25 23.47 -18.56
C GLY A 26 -2.05 22.52 -17.68
N ASP A 27 -1.96 21.20 -17.90
CA ASP A 27 -2.78 20.20 -17.23
C ASP A 27 -2.02 19.38 -16.15
N LYS A 28 -0.71 19.58 -16.02
CA LYS A 28 0.13 18.75 -15.12
C LYS A 28 0.95 19.57 -14.14
N ILE A 29 1.02 19.05 -12.94
CA ILE A 29 1.87 19.53 -11.85
C ILE A 29 3.21 18.81 -11.96
N ILE A 30 4.30 19.55 -11.88
CA ILE A 30 5.65 19.00 -11.88
C ILE A 30 6.12 18.90 -10.43
N ILE A 31 6.49 17.69 -10.03
CA ILE A 31 6.86 17.35 -8.66
C ILE A 31 8.27 16.76 -8.67
N ARG A 32 9.10 17.20 -7.74
CA ARG A 32 10.36 16.55 -7.42
C ARG A 32 10.10 15.52 -6.31
N PRO A 33 10.32 14.22 -6.55
CA PRO A 33 10.34 13.22 -5.50
C PRO A 33 11.34 13.59 -4.40
N ASN A 34 10.97 13.34 -3.14
CA ASN A 34 11.82 13.63 -1.98
C ASN A 34 12.05 12.39 -1.11
N TYR A 35 10.99 11.70 -0.72
CA TYR A 35 11.06 10.42 -0.01
C TYR A 35 10.27 9.36 -0.75
N MET A 36 10.83 8.16 -0.82
CA MET A 36 10.23 7.00 -1.45
C MET A 36 10.20 5.82 -0.50
N ALA A 37 9.21 4.95 -0.66
CA ALA A 37 9.12 3.69 0.08
C ALA A 37 9.10 2.51 -0.89
N LEU A 38 9.75 1.41 -0.48
CA LEU A 38 9.73 0.16 -1.24
C LEU A 38 8.48 -0.65 -0.91
N CYS A 39 7.79 -1.07 -1.95
CA CYS A 39 6.75 -2.07 -1.88
C CYS A 39 7.30 -3.46 -2.24
N HIS A 40 6.72 -4.49 -1.66
CA HIS A 40 7.04 -5.87 -2.04
C HIS A 40 6.79 -6.15 -3.53
N ALA A 41 5.87 -5.43 -4.16
CA ALA A 41 5.64 -5.51 -5.61
C ALA A 41 6.85 -5.02 -6.42
N ASP A 42 7.49 -3.91 -6.01
CA ASP A 42 8.71 -3.40 -6.66
C ASP A 42 9.87 -4.39 -6.49
N GLN A 43 10.01 -4.96 -5.30
CA GLN A 43 11.01 -5.99 -5.01
C GLN A 43 10.87 -7.21 -5.94
N ARG A 44 9.64 -7.65 -6.19
CA ARG A 44 9.37 -8.79 -7.10
C ARG A 44 9.78 -8.50 -8.55
N TYR A 45 9.60 -7.26 -9.02
CA TYR A 45 10.13 -6.84 -10.32
C TYR A 45 11.66 -6.78 -10.31
N TYR A 46 12.23 -6.13 -9.32
CA TYR A 46 13.68 -5.99 -9.21
C TYR A 46 14.40 -7.33 -9.12
N GLN A 47 13.88 -8.29 -8.36
CA GLN A 47 14.46 -9.63 -8.20
C GLN A 47 14.11 -10.59 -9.36
N GLY A 48 13.21 -10.22 -10.26
CA GLY A 48 12.73 -11.09 -11.34
C GLY A 48 11.80 -12.21 -10.85
N LYS A 49 11.17 -12.04 -9.68
CA LYS A 49 10.22 -13.00 -9.08
C LYS A 49 8.78 -12.77 -9.55
N ARG A 50 8.60 -12.55 -10.85
CA ARG A 50 7.32 -12.45 -11.55
C ARG A 50 7.32 -13.42 -12.72
N ASP A 51 6.16 -13.77 -13.23
CA ASP A 51 6.06 -14.55 -14.47
C ASP A 51 6.92 -13.91 -15.58
N PRO A 52 7.79 -14.68 -16.28
CA PRO A 52 8.71 -14.14 -17.30
C PRO A 52 8.00 -13.42 -18.45
N LYS A 53 6.80 -13.89 -18.87
CA LYS A 53 6.02 -13.23 -19.92
C LYS A 53 5.49 -11.87 -19.44
N LEU A 54 5.11 -11.80 -18.16
CA LEU A 54 4.67 -10.56 -17.53
C LEU A 54 5.82 -9.55 -17.43
N LEU A 55 7.03 -10.00 -17.03
CA LEU A 55 8.23 -9.16 -17.00
C LEU A 55 8.56 -8.61 -18.37
N ALA A 56 8.59 -9.45 -19.40
CA ALA A 56 8.88 -9.05 -20.78
C ALA A 56 7.85 -8.04 -21.33
N LYS A 57 6.59 -8.12 -20.89
CA LYS A 57 5.54 -7.18 -21.31
C LYS A 57 5.63 -5.83 -20.59
N LYS A 58 6.11 -5.79 -19.33
CA LYS A 58 6.05 -4.59 -18.48
C LYS A 58 7.35 -3.81 -18.40
N LEU A 59 8.49 -4.44 -18.60
CA LEU A 59 9.78 -3.78 -18.62
C LEU A 59 10.12 -3.28 -20.05
N PRO A 60 10.87 -2.16 -20.20
CA PRO A 60 11.47 -1.35 -19.14
C PRO A 60 10.46 -0.41 -18.46
N MET A 61 10.67 -0.12 -17.18
CA MET A 61 9.91 0.89 -16.43
C MET A 61 10.68 1.36 -15.18
N ALA A 62 10.49 2.61 -14.78
CA ALA A 62 10.88 3.07 -13.46
C ALA A 62 10.01 2.38 -12.41
N LEU A 63 10.64 1.91 -11.34
CA LEU A 63 9.92 1.30 -10.21
C LEU A 63 9.43 2.38 -9.23
N ILE A 64 8.87 1.92 -8.13
CA ILE A 64 8.34 2.69 -6.98
C ILE A 64 7.08 3.46 -7.30
N HIS A 65 6.07 3.21 -6.48
CA HIS A 65 4.75 3.82 -6.52
C HIS A 65 4.33 4.46 -5.20
N GLU A 66 5.20 4.44 -4.18
CA GLU A 66 5.00 5.08 -2.89
C GLU A 66 5.97 6.26 -2.77
N CYS A 67 5.48 7.51 -2.77
CA CYS A 67 6.35 8.67 -2.81
C CYS A 67 5.71 9.94 -2.27
N ALA A 68 6.48 10.68 -1.47
CA ALA A 68 6.25 12.07 -1.12
C ALA A 68 7.23 12.98 -1.88
N GLY A 69 6.78 14.16 -2.29
CA GLY A 69 7.57 15.08 -3.10
C GLY A 69 7.23 16.54 -2.84
N ILE A 70 7.86 17.42 -3.61
CA ILE A 70 7.71 18.87 -3.52
C ILE A 70 7.32 19.40 -4.90
N VAL A 71 6.28 20.23 -4.94
CA VAL A 71 5.86 20.91 -6.16
C VAL A 71 6.93 21.89 -6.61
N ILE A 72 7.38 21.77 -7.86
CA ILE A 72 8.36 22.68 -8.46
C ILE A 72 7.77 23.58 -9.54
N ALA A 73 6.67 23.15 -10.19
CA ALA A 73 5.87 23.97 -11.09
C ALA A 73 4.41 23.50 -11.08
N ASP A 74 3.48 24.43 -11.11
CA ASP A 74 2.05 24.14 -11.24
C ASP A 74 1.36 25.17 -12.14
N PRO A 75 1.28 24.91 -13.44
CA PRO A 75 0.54 25.79 -14.36
C PRO A 75 -0.99 25.72 -14.14
N THR A 76 -1.50 24.72 -13.40
CA THR A 76 -2.94 24.62 -13.09
C THR A 76 -3.37 25.61 -12.00
N GLY A 77 -2.42 26.18 -11.25
CA GLY A 77 -2.69 27.11 -10.13
C GLY A 77 -3.31 26.46 -8.89
N THR A 78 -3.29 25.13 -8.79
CA THR A 78 -3.90 24.38 -7.68
C THR A 78 -2.98 24.33 -6.44
N TYR A 79 -1.67 24.18 -6.65
CA TYR A 79 -0.66 24.04 -5.61
C TYR A 79 0.39 25.15 -5.68
N LYS A 80 1.01 25.48 -4.55
CA LYS A 80 2.12 26.44 -4.51
C LYS A 80 3.45 25.75 -4.78
N VAL A 81 4.38 26.42 -5.47
CA VAL A 81 5.77 25.97 -5.56
C VAL A 81 6.35 25.84 -4.15
N GLY A 82 7.03 24.72 -3.89
CA GLY A 82 7.54 24.36 -2.55
C GLY A 82 6.54 23.61 -1.67
N GLN A 83 5.27 23.47 -2.09
CA GLN A 83 4.27 22.71 -1.33
C GLN A 83 4.61 21.22 -1.31
N LYS A 84 4.50 20.60 -0.14
CA LYS A 84 4.69 19.17 0.07
C LYS A 84 3.46 18.40 -0.37
N VAL A 85 3.67 17.32 -1.09
CA VAL A 85 2.60 16.51 -1.69
C VAL A 85 2.94 15.02 -1.67
N VAL A 86 1.91 14.18 -1.64
CA VAL A 86 2.01 12.75 -1.97
C VAL A 86 1.44 12.52 -3.36
N MET A 87 2.03 11.56 -4.07
CA MET A 87 1.70 11.25 -5.46
C MET A 87 0.87 9.98 -5.56
N ILE A 88 -0.21 10.03 -6.33
CA ILE A 88 -1.13 8.91 -6.54
C ILE A 88 -0.71 8.14 -7.80
N PRO A 89 -0.30 6.87 -7.67
CA PRO A 89 0.17 6.08 -8.82
C PRO A 89 -0.97 5.57 -9.71
N ASN A 90 -2.20 5.52 -9.19
CA ASN A 90 -3.37 5.07 -9.95
C ASN A 90 -3.82 6.16 -10.92
N GLN A 91 -3.91 5.81 -12.21
CA GLN A 91 -4.27 6.72 -13.31
C GLN A 91 -5.55 6.22 -13.99
N PRO A 92 -6.74 6.52 -13.46
CA PRO A 92 -8.00 6.09 -14.03
C PRO A 92 -8.36 6.94 -15.26
N PRO A 93 -9.21 6.42 -16.15
CA PRO A 93 -9.73 7.21 -17.29
C PRO A 93 -10.73 8.29 -16.84
N ARG A 94 -11.33 8.14 -15.66
CA ARG A 94 -12.26 9.09 -15.02
C ARG A 94 -12.25 8.89 -13.50
N GLN A 95 -12.84 9.83 -12.74
CA GLN A 95 -12.99 9.72 -11.30
C GLN A 95 -14.00 8.63 -10.91
N SER A 96 -13.99 8.22 -9.63
CA SER A 96 -14.99 7.33 -9.04
C SER A 96 -16.41 7.90 -9.20
N ASP A 97 -17.36 7.01 -9.37
CA ASP A 97 -18.80 7.29 -9.32
C ASP A 97 -19.50 6.34 -8.33
N GLU A 98 -20.84 6.34 -8.33
CA GLU A 98 -21.62 5.49 -7.43
C GLU A 98 -21.45 3.99 -7.69
N GLU A 99 -21.14 3.61 -8.93
CA GLU A 99 -21.03 2.23 -9.39
C GLU A 99 -19.60 1.68 -9.29
N PHE A 100 -18.61 2.53 -9.64
CA PHE A 100 -17.23 2.09 -9.76
C PHE A 100 -16.25 2.97 -9.00
N TYR A 101 -15.41 2.34 -8.20
CA TYR A 101 -14.19 2.96 -7.72
C TYR A 101 -13.19 3.12 -8.86
N GLU A 102 -12.48 4.25 -8.91
CA GLU A 102 -11.53 4.58 -9.98
C GLU A 102 -10.42 3.55 -10.17
N ASN A 103 -10.02 2.87 -9.10
CA ASN A 103 -8.96 1.84 -9.12
C ASN A 103 -9.38 0.53 -9.80
N TYR A 104 -10.68 0.30 -10.02
CA TYR A 104 -11.19 -0.90 -10.72
C TYR A 104 -11.71 -0.61 -12.13
N MET A 105 -11.68 0.65 -12.58
CA MET A 105 -12.18 0.99 -13.90
C MET A 105 -11.35 0.35 -15.02
N PRO A 106 -11.98 -0.19 -16.06
CA PRO A 106 -11.29 -0.64 -17.26
C PRO A 106 -10.47 0.49 -17.86
N GLY A 107 -9.22 0.20 -18.28
CA GLY A 107 -8.31 1.21 -18.81
C GLY A 107 -7.50 1.97 -17.77
N THR A 108 -7.72 1.71 -16.48
CA THR A 108 -6.88 2.28 -15.42
C THR A 108 -5.43 1.82 -15.55
N HIS A 109 -4.51 2.77 -15.57
CA HIS A 109 -3.07 2.54 -15.51
C HIS A 109 -2.57 2.64 -14.07
N PHE A 110 -1.49 1.94 -13.76
CA PHE A 110 -0.83 2.05 -12.46
C PHE A 110 0.66 2.24 -12.65
N LEU A 111 1.20 3.37 -12.18
CA LEU A 111 2.62 3.69 -12.25
C LEU A 111 3.42 2.62 -11.48
N SER A 112 4.62 2.27 -11.97
CA SER A 112 5.41 1.12 -11.50
C SER A 112 4.78 -0.26 -11.81
N SER A 113 3.81 -0.32 -12.76
CA SER A 113 3.22 -1.58 -13.21
C SER A 113 3.00 -1.62 -14.73
N GLY A 114 4.09 -1.53 -15.49
CA GLY A 114 4.11 -1.43 -16.95
C GLY A 114 4.14 0.02 -17.47
N PHE A 115 4.19 0.96 -16.56
CA PHE A 115 4.36 2.40 -16.77
C PHE A 115 5.42 2.90 -15.80
N ASP A 116 6.17 3.95 -16.17
CA ASP A 116 7.20 4.51 -15.31
C ASP A 116 6.61 4.98 -13.96
N GLY A 117 7.15 4.43 -12.87
CA GLY A 117 6.89 4.83 -11.49
C GLY A 117 7.66 6.10 -11.10
N PHE A 118 7.95 6.27 -9.83
CA PHE A 118 8.48 7.52 -9.27
C PHE A 118 10.02 7.62 -9.22
N MET A 119 10.77 6.59 -9.61
CA MET A 119 12.23 6.67 -9.71
C MET A 119 12.67 7.58 -10.86
N ARG A 120 12.42 8.87 -10.72
CA ARG A 120 12.72 9.95 -11.68
C ARG A 120 13.19 11.19 -10.93
N GLU A 121 13.85 12.08 -11.66
CA GLU A 121 14.20 13.40 -11.14
C GLU A 121 12.94 14.27 -10.95
N PHE A 122 12.01 14.20 -11.92
CA PHE A 122 10.72 14.90 -11.88
C PHE A 122 9.58 13.99 -12.31
N VAL A 123 8.40 14.21 -11.74
CA VAL A 123 7.16 13.52 -12.07
C VAL A 123 6.11 14.54 -12.47
N ALA A 124 5.55 14.40 -13.67
CA ALA A 124 4.45 15.22 -14.16
C ALA A 124 3.11 14.47 -13.96
N LEU A 125 2.22 15.00 -13.15
CA LEU A 125 0.93 14.38 -12.80
C LEU A 125 -0.23 15.36 -12.98
N PRO A 126 -1.42 14.87 -13.39
CA PRO A 126 -2.66 15.66 -13.30
C PRO A 126 -2.92 16.10 -11.85
N LYS A 127 -3.57 17.25 -11.67
CA LYS A 127 -3.85 17.82 -10.35
C LYS A 127 -4.65 16.91 -9.41
N ASP A 128 -5.48 16.05 -9.96
CA ASP A 128 -6.27 15.09 -9.20
C ASP A 128 -5.49 13.84 -8.77
N ARG A 129 -4.25 13.70 -9.24
CA ARG A 129 -3.30 12.63 -8.85
C ARG A 129 -2.27 13.09 -7.82
N VAL A 130 -2.55 14.17 -7.12
CA VAL A 130 -1.67 14.78 -6.12
C VAL A 130 -2.49 15.19 -4.91
N VAL A 131 -2.00 14.92 -3.69
CA VAL A 131 -2.62 15.36 -2.43
C VAL A 131 -1.58 16.10 -1.59
N ALA A 132 -1.90 17.32 -1.19
CA ALA A 132 -1.04 18.10 -0.30
C ALA A 132 -1.08 17.54 1.13
N TYR A 133 0.04 17.68 1.85
CA TYR A 133 0.12 17.40 3.28
C TYR A 133 0.89 18.48 4.01
N ASP A 134 0.59 18.64 5.29
CA ASP A 134 1.32 19.51 6.20
C ASP A 134 1.38 18.86 7.59
N GLY A 135 2.41 19.21 8.36
CA GLY A 135 2.58 18.72 9.71
C GLY A 135 2.89 17.23 9.87
N VAL A 136 3.04 16.47 8.77
CA VAL A 136 3.47 15.07 8.75
C VAL A 136 4.93 14.97 8.35
N GLU A 137 5.69 14.09 8.98
CA GLU A 137 7.09 13.83 8.63
C GLU A 137 7.19 13.23 7.21
N ASP A 138 8.09 13.75 6.37
CA ASP A 138 8.19 13.39 4.95
C ASP A 138 8.44 11.89 4.73
N SER A 139 9.21 11.25 5.61
CA SER A 139 9.44 9.80 5.57
C SER A 139 8.17 9.00 5.86
N VAL A 140 7.28 9.50 6.71
CA VAL A 140 5.97 8.90 6.99
C VAL A 140 4.98 9.20 5.86
N ALA A 141 5.00 10.42 5.32
CA ALA A 141 4.18 10.78 4.17
C ALA A 141 4.48 9.89 2.94
N ALA A 142 5.73 9.42 2.77
CA ALA A 142 6.12 8.54 1.68
C ALA A 142 5.32 7.23 1.61
N ILE A 143 4.83 6.71 2.75
CA ILE A 143 4.03 5.47 2.81
C ILE A 143 2.51 5.71 2.72
N THR A 144 2.07 6.92 2.33
CA THR A 144 0.64 7.24 2.22
C THR A 144 -0.08 6.35 1.22
N GLU A 145 0.56 5.97 0.10
CA GLU A 145 -0.04 5.02 -0.85
C GLU A 145 -0.38 3.71 -0.16
N PHE A 146 0.54 3.16 0.58
CA PHE A 146 0.35 1.90 1.31
C PHE A 146 -0.78 2.00 2.36
N ILE A 147 -0.89 3.12 3.06
CA ILE A 147 -1.99 3.38 4.01
C ILE A 147 -3.31 3.54 3.26
N SER A 148 -3.31 4.21 2.12
CA SER A 148 -4.51 4.44 1.31
C SER A 148 -5.15 3.14 0.80
N VAL A 149 -4.34 2.10 0.52
CA VAL A 149 -4.83 0.76 0.18
C VAL A 149 -5.66 0.17 1.33
N GLY A 150 -5.21 0.37 2.56
CA GLY A 150 -5.95 -0.03 3.76
C GLY A 150 -7.22 0.80 3.98
N MET A 151 -7.19 2.12 3.71
CA MET A 151 -8.38 2.98 3.76
C MET A 151 -9.44 2.53 2.76
N HIS A 152 -9.02 2.20 1.53
CA HIS A 152 -9.91 1.64 0.51
C HIS A 152 -10.55 0.32 0.96
N ALA A 153 -9.75 -0.57 1.53
CA ALA A 153 -10.24 -1.84 2.06
C ALA A 153 -11.27 -1.63 3.18
N MET A 154 -11.03 -0.65 4.07
CA MET A 154 -11.94 -0.29 5.14
C MET A 154 -13.26 0.29 4.62
N ASP A 155 -13.22 1.16 3.61
CA ASP A 155 -14.43 1.70 2.97
C ASP A 155 -15.28 0.56 2.36
N ARG A 156 -14.66 -0.35 1.62
CA ARG A 156 -15.34 -1.53 1.08
C ARG A 156 -15.92 -2.44 2.17
N PHE A 157 -15.16 -2.64 3.25
CA PHE A 157 -15.61 -3.41 4.41
C PHE A 157 -16.85 -2.79 5.06
N LEU A 158 -16.84 -1.49 5.33
CA LEU A 158 -17.96 -0.81 5.97
C LEU A 158 -19.23 -0.86 5.12
N LYS A 159 -19.12 -0.77 3.80
CA LYS A 159 -20.26 -0.85 2.87
C LYS A 159 -20.86 -2.25 2.73
N ASN A 160 -20.05 -3.30 2.92
CA ASN A 160 -20.45 -4.68 2.63
C ASN A 160 -20.55 -5.59 3.86
N SER A 161 -20.39 -5.05 5.06
CA SER A 161 -20.48 -5.81 6.32
C SER A 161 -21.70 -5.39 7.14
N HIS A 162 -22.21 -6.33 7.96
CA HIS A 162 -23.27 -6.00 8.93
C HIS A 162 -22.75 -5.10 10.07
N SER A 163 -23.68 -4.58 10.90
CA SER A 163 -23.37 -3.57 11.94
C SER A 163 -22.58 -4.11 13.15
N ARG A 164 -22.67 -5.42 13.46
CA ARG A 164 -21.90 -6.01 14.56
C ARG A 164 -20.42 -6.02 14.23
N LYS A 165 -19.64 -5.19 14.89
CA LYS A 165 -18.19 -4.99 14.66
C LYS A 165 -17.44 -4.90 16.00
N ASP A 166 -17.86 -5.73 16.96
CA ASP A 166 -17.26 -5.70 18.30
C ASP A 166 -15.86 -6.29 18.30
N ARG A 167 -15.63 -7.34 17.46
CA ARG A 167 -14.35 -8.04 17.37
C ARG A 167 -13.97 -8.29 15.91
N ILE A 168 -12.79 -7.85 15.53
CA ILE A 168 -12.22 -8.07 14.18
C ILE A 168 -10.87 -8.75 14.31
N ALA A 169 -10.70 -9.88 13.61
CA ALA A 169 -9.43 -10.59 13.54
C ALA A 169 -8.64 -10.24 12.28
N ILE A 170 -7.33 -10.07 12.43
CA ILE A 170 -6.38 -9.87 11.33
C ILE A 170 -5.42 -11.05 11.36
N ILE A 171 -5.29 -11.77 10.24
CA ILE A 171 -4.25 -12.79 10.09
C ILE A 171 -3.14 -12.25 9.21
N GLY A 172 -1.95 -12.13 9.81
CA GLY A 172 -0.72 -11.57 9.29
C GLY A 172 0.00 -10.74 10.36
N ASP A 173 1.32 -10.70 10.32
CA ASP A 173 2.18 -9.96 11.24
C ASP A 173 3.13 -8.96 10.52
N GLY A 174 2.88 -8.73 9.23
CA GLY A 174 3.67 -7.80 8.41
C GLY A 174 3.09 -6.38 8.35
N SER A 175 3.70 -5.57 7.50
CA SER A 175 3.34 -4.16 7.31
C SER A 175 1.85 -3.95 6.98
N LEU A 176 1.28 -4.81 6.12
CA LEU A 176 -0.13 -4.68 5.72
C LEU A 176 -1.08 -4.93 6.89
N ALA A 177 -0.79 -5.95 7.70
CA ALA A 177 -1.55 -6.22 8.92
C ALA A 177 -1.47 -5.06 9.91
N TYR A 178 -0.27 -4.46 10.06
CA TYR A 178 -0.07 -3.31 10.95
C TYR A 178 -0.86 -2.08 10.48
N VAL A 179 -0.84 -1.80 9.17
CA VAL A 179 -1.66 -0.73 8.59
C VAL A 179 -3.14 -0.98 8.84
N MET A 180 -3.65 -2.19 8.56
CA MET A 180 -5.06 -2.50 8.76
C MET A 180 -5.48 -2.42 10.22
N ALA A 181 -4.66 -2.91 11.16
CA ALA A 181 -4.94 -2.81 12.59
C ALA A 181 -5.05 -1.35 13.04
N ASN A 182 -4.17 -0.47 12.57
CA ASN A 182 -4.23 0.96 12.89
C ASN A 182 -5.45 1.64 12.26
N ILE A 183 -5.82 1.31 11.02
CA ILE A 183 -7.00 1.86 10.35
C ILE A 183 -8.29 1.40 11.06
N ILE A 184 -8.38 0.13 11.47
CA ILE A 184 -9.51 -0.36 12.25
C ILE A 184 -9.59 0.40 13.57
N ASN A 185 -8.46 0.58 14.29
CA ASN A 185 -8.43 1.34 15.54
C ASN A 185 -8.78 2.83 15.36
N TYR A 186 -8.47 3.41 14.20
CA TYR A 186 -8.85 4.79 13.86
C TYR A 186 -10.34 4.91 13.54
N THR A 187 -10.85 4.00 12.72
CA THR A 187 -12.23 4.09 12.17
C THR A 187 -13.29 3.53 13.14
N LEU A 188 -12.92 2.51 13.91
CA LEU A 188 -13.77 1.80 14.87
C LEU A 188 -13.06 1.72 16.23
N PRO A 189 -12.94 2.82 16.98
CA PRO A 189 -12.12 2.88 18.19
C PRO A 189 -12.57 1.93 19.31
N GLU A 190 -13.84 1.53 19.33
CA GLU A 190 -14.39 0.60 20.31
C GLU A 190 -14.25 -0.88 19.92
N CYS A 191 -13.76 -1.15 18.68
CA CYS A 191 -13.60 -2.51 18.20
C CYS A 191 -12.41 -3.21 18.87
N GLU A 192 -12.61 -4.41 19.39
CA GLU A 192 -11.53 -5.27 19.85
C GLU A 192 -10.81 -5.90 18.67
N ILE A 193 -9.55 -5.54 18.51
CA ILE A 193 -8.69 -6.05 17.43
C ILE A 193 -7.94 -7.28 17.93
N ILE A 194 -8.02 -8.36 17.16
CA ILE A 194 -7.27 -9.61 17.36
C ILE A 194 -6.26 -9.72 16.25
N VAL A 195 -4.99 -9.93 16.58
CA VAL A 195 -3.94 -10.12 15.58
C VAL A 195 -3.33 -11.52 15.72
N ILE A 196 -3.29 -12.24 14.63
CA ILE A 196 -2.76 -13.61 14.56
C ILE A 196 -1.58 -13.61 13.57
N GLY A 197 -0.42 -14.04 14.03
CA GLY A 197 0.81 -14.04 13.23
C GLY A 197 1.75 -15.18 13.55
N ARG A 198 2.90 -15.22 12.90
CA ARG A 198 3.88 -16.28 13.09
C ARG A 198 5.08 -15.87 13.95
N HIS A 199 5.34 -14.55 14.07
CA HIS A 199 6.55 -14.02 14.69
C HIS A 199 6.16 -13.13 15.87
N TRP A 200 6.46 -13.57 17.09
CA TRP A 200 6.09 -12.84 18.30
C TRP A 200 6.72 -11.45 18.35
N GLU A 201 7.96 -11.31 17.92
CA GLU A 201 8.68 -10.04 17.86
C GLU A 201 7.99 -8.99 16.97
N LYS A 202 7.27 -9.43 15.93
CA LYS A 202 6.43 -8.54 15.11
C LYS A 202 5.10 -8.24 15.77
N LEU A 203 4.50 -9.23 16.42
CA LEU A 203 3.23 -9.07 17.15
C LEU A 203 3.36 -8.09 18.31
N GLU A 204 4.54 -7.93 18.91
CA GLU A 204 4.78 -6.94 19.97
C GLU A 204 4.48 -5.51 19.55
N LEU A 205 4.67 -5.14 18.29
CA LEU A 205 4.33 -3.82 17.74
C LEU A 205 2.82 -3.54 17.75
N PHE A 206 2.00 -4.57 17.75
CA PHE A 206 0.54 -4.44 17.84
C PHE A 206 0.04 -4.30 19.30
N SER A 207 0.79 -3.58 20.12
CA SER A 207 0.51 -3.41 21.56
C SER A 207 -0.87 -2.79 21.86
N PHE A 208 -1.48 -2.13 20.88
CA PHE A 208 -2.84 -1.57 20.96
C PHE A 208 -3.95 -2.56 20.60
N ALA A 209 -3.61 -3.74 20.07
CA ALA A 209 -4.57 -4.82 19.85
C ALA A 209 -4.98 -5.45 21.17
N LYS A 210 -6.23 -5.87 21.29
CA LYS A 210 -6.78 -6.51 22.49
C LYS A 210 -6.15 -7.88 22.74
N GLU A 211 -6.02 -8.66 21.70
CA GLU A 211 -5.48 -10.02 21.74
C GLU A 211 -4.46 -10.23 20.61
N ARG A 212 -3.43 -11.03 20.89
CA ARG A 212 -2.39 -11.41 19.92
C ARG A 212 -2.07 -12.87 20.12
N TYR A 213 -2.03 -13.63 19.00
CA TYR A 213 -1.78 -15.07 19.02
C TYR A 213 -0.76 -15.48 17.98
N ILE A 214 0.03 -16.48 18.33
CA ILE A 214 0.80 -17.23 17.32
C ILE A 214 -0.17 -18.19 16.61
N THR A 215 0.01 -18.37 15.31
CA THR A 215 -0.88 -19.17 14.45
C THR A 215 -1.11 -20.59 14.98
N ASP A 216 -0.09 -21.21 15.62
CA ASP A 216 -0.19 -22.55 16.16
C ASP A 216 -0.87 -22.62 17.54
N ASP A 217 -1.07 -21.46 18.20
CA ASP A 217 -1.59 -21.35 19.56
C ASP A 217 -2.94 -20.63 19.62
N ILE A 218 -3.71 -20.64 18.53
CA ILE A 218 -5.05 -20.01 18.50
C ILE A 218 -6.00 -20.77 19.44
N PRO A 219 -6.66 -20.08 20.40
CA PRO A 219 -7.66 -20.71 21.26
C PRO A 219 -8.78 -21.37 20.44
N LYS A 220 -9.17 -22.58 20.83
CA LYS A 220 -10.20 -23.36 20.09
C LYS A 220 -11.58 -22.71 20.11
N ASP A 221 -11.87 -21.91 21.13
CA ASP A 221 -13.11 -21.17 21.38
C ASP A 221 -13.05 -19.72 20.90
N LEU A 222 -11.95 -19.33 20.24
CA LEU A 222 -11.83 -18.01 19.64
C LEU A 222 -12.99 -17.77 18.67
N THR A 223 -13.63 -16.60 18.78
CA THR A 223 -14.63 -16.15 17.81
C THR A 223 -14.51 -14.65 17.58
N PHE A 224 -14.85 -14.22 16.37
CA PHE A 224 -14.88 -12.81 15.98
C PHE A 224 -15.98 -12.55 14.94
N ASP A 225 -16.34 -11.29 14.75
CA ASP A 225 -17.45 -10.90 13.88
C ASP A 225 -17.02 -10.81 12.41
N HIS A 226 -15.82 -10.29 12.17
CA HIS A 226 -15.23 -10.11 10.83
C HIS A 226 -13.74 -10.40 10.84
N GLY A 227 -13.18 -10.62 9.64
CA GLY A 227 -11.76 -10.92 9.49
C GLY A 227 -11.08 -10.19 8.34
N VAL A 228 -9.76 -10.00 8.45
CA VAL A 228 -8.92 -9.43 7.40
C VAL A 228 -7.73 -10.36 7.14
N GLU A 229 -7.54 -10.77 5.89
CA GLU A 229 -6.39 -11.54 5.46
C GLU A 229 -5.30 -10.60 4.93
N CYS A 230 -4.12 -10.66 5.58
CA CYS A 230 -2.96 -9.81 5.28
C CYS A 230 -1.67 -10.60 5.03
N CYS A 231 -1.74 -11.90 4.76
CA CYS A 231 -0.55 -12.75 4.59
C CYS A 231 0.00 -12.69 3.16
N GLY A 232 -0.87 -12.93 2.17
CA GLY A 232 -0.44 -13.13 0.80
C GLY A 232 0.43 -14.36 0.56
N GLY A 233 0.84 -14.57 -0.70
CA GLY A 233 1.69 -15.69 -1.10
C GLY A 233 1.11 -17.05 -0.71
N ASP A 234 2.00 -17.99 -0.37
CA ASP A 234 1.61 -19.35 0.00
C ASP A 234 0.85 -19.44 1.33
N GLY A 235 0.98 -18.42 2.18
CA GLY A 235 0.29 -18.33 3.47
C GLY A 235 -1.18 -17.95 3.38
N SER A 236 -1.60 -17.34 2.26
CA SER A 236 -2.94 -16.77 2.10
C SER A 236 -4.06 -17.81 2.27
N GLY A 237 -3.89 -19.01 1.67
CA GLY A 237 -4.89 -20.09 1.78
C GLY A 237 -5.11 -20.56 3.21
N TYR A 238 -4.04 -20.71 3.99
CA TYR A 238 -4.12 -21.08 5.41
C TYR A 238 -4.80 -19.98 6.22
N ALA A 239 -4.38 -18.72 6.03
CA ALA A 239 -4.95 -17.58 6.74
C ALA A 239 -6.46 -17.41 6.45
N ILE A 240 -6.88 -17.55 5.19
CA ILE A 240 -8.30 -17.47 4.82
C ILE A 240 -9.10 -18.61 5.48
N ASN A 241 -8.59 -19.85 5.46
CA ASN A 241 -9.27 -20.99 6.04
C ASN A 241 -9.37 -20.89 7.58
N ASP A 242 -8.35 -20.36 8.25
CA ASP A 242 -8.40 -20.08 9.68
C ASP A 242 -9.43 -18.98 9.99
N LEU A 243 -9.47 -17.91 9.19
CA LEU A 243 -10.53 -16.91 9.34
C LEU A 243 -11.92 -17.52 9.16
N ILE A 244 -12.14 -18.34 8.12
CA ILE A 244 -13.41 -19.05 7.87
C ILE A 244 -13.79 -19.94 9.06
N LYS A 245 -12.83 -20.61 9.68
CA LYS A 245 -13.04 -21.52 10.82
C LYS A 245 -13.60 -20.79 12.03
N TYR A 246 -13.02 -19.67 12.41
CA TYR A 246 -13.30 -18.98 13.67
C TYR A 246 -14.31 -17.83 13.57
N ILE A 247 -14.63 -17.35 12.36
CA ILE A 247 -15.60 -16.28 12.14
C ILE A 247 -17.02 -16.71 12.51
N LYS A 248 -17.77 -15.84 13.14
CA LYS A 248 -19.20 -16.03 13.42
C LYS A 248 -20.02 -16.05 12.11
N PRO A 249 -21.20 -16.70 12.08
CA PRO A 249 -22.10 -16.67 10.94
C PRO A 249 -22.41 -15.24 10.47
N GLN A 250 -22.58 -15.08 9.14
CA GLN A 250 -22.83 -13.82 8.43
C GLN A 250 -21.67 -12.81 8.48
N GLY A 251 -20.51 -13.21 9.00
CA GLY A 251 -19.32 -12.37 9.01
C GLY A 251 -18.77 -12.06 7.62
N SER A 252 -17.94 -11.03 7.55
CA SER A 252 -17.28 -10.62 6.30
C SER A 252 -15.76 -10.79 6.42
N LEU A 253 -15.13 -11.29 5.36
CA LEU A 253 -13.69 -11.46 5.23
C LEU A 253 -13.16 -10.51 4.17
N VAL A 254 -12.24 -9.63 4.53
CA VAL A 254 -11.52 -8.75 3.59
C VAL A 254 -10.25 -9.46 3.16
N LEU A 255 -10.09 -9.64 1.84
CA LEU A 255 -8.93 -10.30 1.23
C LEU A 255 -8.01 -9.24 0.64
N MET A 256 -6.81 -9.12 1.20
CA MET A 256 -5.82 -8.11 0.79
C MET A 256 -4.47 -8.71 0.40
N GLY A 257 -4.16 -9.89 0.88
CA GLY A 257 -2.91 -10.58 0.59
C GLY A 257 -2.83 -11.02 -0.88
N VAL A 258 -1.77 -10.62 -1.58
CA VAL A 258 -1.57 -10.96 -3.00
C VAL A 258 -0.86 -12.30 -3.12
N SER A 259 -1.53 -13.29 -3.73
CA SER A 259 -0.95 -14.58 -4.12
C SER A 259 -0.70 -14.65 -5.63
N GLU A 260 0.42 -15.26 -6.03
CA GLU A 260 0.75 -15.44 -7.46
C GLU A 260 -0.08 -16.55 -8.09
N TYR A 261 -0.46 -17.55 -7.28
CA TYR A 261 -1.24 -18.71 -7.70
C TYR A 261 -2.60 -18.74 -7.02
N LYS A 262 -3.48 -19.58 -7.54
CA LYS A 262 -4.79 -19.85 -6.94
C LYS A 262 -4.60 -20.47 -5.55
N VAL A 263 -5.42 -20.04 -4.60
CA VAL A 263 -5.46 -20.59 -3.24
C VAL A 263 -6.72 -21.41 -3.04
N ASN A 264 -6.62 -22.52 -2.31
CA ASN A 264 -7.75 -23.37 -1.97
C ASN A 264 -8.39 -22.87 -0.67
N ILE A 265 -9.70 -22.64 -0.71
CA ILE A 265 -10.48 -22.18 0.45
C ILE A 265 -11.67 -23.10 0.70
N ASN A 266 -12.12 -23.21 1.95
CA ASN A 266 -13.25 -24.03 2.35
C ASN A 266 -14.58 -23.35 1.97
N THR A 267 -15.05 -23.59 0.77
CA THR A 267 -16.30 -22.99 0.26
C THR A 267 -17.54 -23.54 0.95
N ARG A 268 -17.47 -24.76 1.54
CA ARG A 268 -18.59 -25.34 2.28
C ARG A 268 -18.92 -24.52 3.53
N ASP A 269 -17.91 -24.20 4.34
CA ASP A 269 -18.10 -23.38 5.55
C ASP A 269 -18.53 -21.95 5.20
N ILE A 270 -18.05 -21.38 4.08
CA ILE A 270 -18.52 -20.09 3.56
C ILE A 270 -20.02 -20.12 3.33
N LEU A 271 -20.52 -21.18 2.65
CA LEU A 271 -21.94 -21.37 2.36
C LEU A 271 -22.74 -21.58 3.64
N GLU A 272 -22.31 -22.51 4.50
CA GLU A 272 -23.05 -22.86 5.74
C GLU A 272 -23.14 -21.71 6.74
N LYS A 273 -22.09 -20.88 6.83
CA LYS A 273 -22.07 -19.69 7.70
C LYS A 273 -22.63 -18.42 7.05
N GLY A 274 -22.94 -18.44 5.74
CA GLY A 274 -23.43 -17.27 4.99
C GLY A 274 -22.43 -16.13 4.97
N LEU A 275 -21.11 -16.44 4.72
CA LEU A 275 -20.04 -15.44 4.79
C LEU A 275 -20.00 -14.56 3.53
N THR A 276 -19.55 -13.33 3.72
CA THR A 276 -19.22 -12.39 2.62
C THR A 276 -17.71 -12.30 2.43
N LEU A 277 -17.22 -12.52 1.21
CA LEU A 277 -15.83 -12.31 0.84
C LEU A 277 -15.68 -10.99 0.09
N ILE A 278 -14.79 -10.11 0.56
CA ILE A 278 -14.58 -8.76 0.02
C ILE A 278 -13.14 -8.67 -0.49
N GLY A 279 -12.95 -8.63 -1.81
CA GLY A 279 -11.65 -8.35 -2.39
C GLY A 279 -11.32 -6.86 -2.34
N SER A 280 -10.07 -6.50 -2.05
CA SER A 280 -9.60 -5.11 -2.09
C SER A 280 -8.19 -5.02 -2.67
N SER A 281 -7.97 -4.05 -3.54
CA SER A 281 -6.69 -3.85 -4.23
C SER A 281 -6.55 -2.40 -4.70
N ARG A 282 -5.37 -1.81 -4.52
CA ARG A 282 -5.10 -0.41 -4.87
C ARG A 282 -6.00 0.56 -4.09
N SER A 283 -6.05 1.81 -4.55
CA SER A 283 -6.84 2.88 -3.91
C SER A 283 -7.09 4.02 -4.89
N GLY A 284 -7.97 4.94 -4.52
CA GLY A 284 -8.27 6.15 -5.25
C GLY A 284 -7.89 7.42 -4.46
N ARG A 285 -8.11 8.58 -5.05
CA ARG A 285 -7.78 9.88 -4.45
C ARG A 285 -8.37 10.06 -3.04
N ILE A 286 -9.64 9.72 -2.86
CA ILE A 286 -10.33 9.86 -1.56
C ILE A 286 -9.62 9.06 -0.46
N ASP A 287 -9.08 7.90 -0.80
CA ASP A 287 -8.37 7.05 0.16
C ASP A 287 -7.02 7.68 0.59
N PHE A 288 -6.35 8.38 -0.33
CA PHE A 288 -5.15 9.17 -0.01
C PHE A 288 -5.47 10.36 0.90
N GLU A 289 -6.56 11.07 0.66
CA GLU A 289 -7.00 12.18 1.50
C GLU A 289 -7.30 11.69 2.92
N LYS A 290 -8.04 10.59 3.08
CA LYS A 290 -8.29 9.94 4.38
C LYS A 290 -6.98 9.46 5.06
N ALA A 291 -6.03 8.94 4.30
CA ALA A 291 -4.74 8.51 4.84
C ALA A 291 -3.93 9.70 5.39
N ILE A 292 -3.90 10.83 4.68
CA ILE A 292 -3.26 12.06 5.17
C ILE A 292 -3.98 12.61 6.40
N GLU A 293 -5.32 12.60 6.42
CA GLU A 293 -6.09 13.00 7.59
C GLU A 293 -5.72 12.16 8.82
N MET A 294 -5.67 10.83 8.69
CA MET A 294 -5.23 9.94 9.76
C MET A 294 -3.79 10.23 10.21
N LEU A 295 -2.86 10.47 9.28
CA LEU A 295 -1.47 10.79 9.58
C LEU A 295 -1.29 12.16 10.25
N SER A 296 -2.24 13.08 10.11
CA SER A 296 -2.23 14.35 10.82
C SER A 296 -2.45 14.20 12.33
N ASP A 297 -3.04 13.09 12.78
CA ASP A 297 -3.04 12.70 14.19
C ASP A 297 -1.66 12.14 14.59
N LYS A 298 -0.99 12.83 15.51
CA LYS A 298 0.35 12.49 16.00
C LYS A 298 0.45 11.11 16.66
N LYS A 299 -0.65 10.53 17.11
CA LYS A 299 -0.70 9.15 17.63
C LYS A 299 -0.43 8.16 16.51
N PHE A 300 -1.12 8.32 15.37
CA PHE A 300 -0.98 7.41 14.23
C PHE A 300 0.31 7.66 13.45
N GLU A 301 0.71 8.91 13.24
CA GLU A 301 2.01 9.24 12.66
C GLU A 301 3.15 8.52 13.38
N ARG A 302 3.19 8.60 14.74
CA ARG A 302 4.21 7.91 15.54
C ARG A 302 4.16 6.39 15.41
N ARG A 303 2.96 5.80 15.34
CA ARG A 303 2.80 4.36 15.13
C ARG A 303 3.35 3.93 13.78
N PHE A 304 3.03 4.65 12.70
CA PHE A 304 3.54 4.35 11.38
C PHE A 304 5.06 4.57 11.28
N LYS A 305 5.59 5.55 11.99
CA LYS A 305 7.05 5.73 12.08
C LYS A 305 7.77 4.51 12.65
N ASN A 306 7.14 3.76 13.56
CA ASN A 306 7.73 2.56 14.17
C ASN A 306 7.94 1.40 13.18
N ILE A 307 7.26 1.38 12.04
CA ILE A 307 7.44 0.35 11.00
C ILE A 307 8.33 0.82 9.85
N ILE A 308 8.90 2.03 9.93
CA ILE A 308 9.78 2.59 8.91
C ILE A 308 11.23 2.33 9.30
N GLU A 309 11.97 1.66 8.43
CA GLU A 309 13.43 1.59 8.45
C GLU A 309 13.96 2.60 7.44
N LEU A 310 14.52 3.70 7.96
CA LEU A 310 15.04 4.78 7.13
C LEU A 310 16.44 4.45 6.64
N GLU A 311 16.57 4.24 5.33
CA GLU A 311 17.83 3.98 4.66
C GLU A 311 18.61 5.26 4.29
N GLN A 312 19.90 5.08 4.00
CA GLN A 312 20.76 6.16 3.51
C GLN A 312 20.22 6.74 2.20
N PRO A 313 20.39 8.05 1.96
CA PRO A 313 19.91 8.70 0.74
C PRO A 313 20.40 8.03 -0.55
N VAL A 314 19.57 8.06 -1.56
CA VAL A 314 19.88 7.59 -2.92
C VAL A 314 20.30 8.76 -3.79
N ARG A 315 21.54 8.71 -4.28
CA ARG A 315 22.15 9.75 -5.12
C ARG A 315 22.59 9.26 -6.49
N ASN A 316 22.57 7.95 -6.71
CA ASN A 316 23.04 7.31 -7.96
C ASN A 316 22.50 5.87 -8.06
N ILE A 317 22.72 5.22 -9.19
CA ILE A 317 22.27 3.84 -9.44
C ILE A 317 22.81 2.83 -8.41
N LYS A 318 24.05 3.01 -7.93
CA LYS A 318 24.64 2.11 -6.92
C LYS A 318 23.84 2.16 -5.60
N ASP A 319 23.38 3.34 -5.23
CA ASP A 319 22.54 3.51 -4.05
C ASP A 319 21.16 2.87 -4.24
N ILE A 320 20.58 2.94 -5.46
CA ILE A 320 19.33 2.23 -5.77
C ILE A 320 19.51 0.73 -5.53
N HIS A 321 20.58 0.13 -6.04
CA HIS A 321 20.86 -1.30 -5.80
C HIS A 321 21.02 -1.61 -4.31
N ARG A 322 21.71 -0.75 -3.56
CA ARG A 322 21.87 -0.90 -2.10
C ARG A 322 20.52 -0.96 -1.40
N VAL A 323 19.64 0.00 -1.64
CA VAL A 323 18.33 0.08 -0.99
C VAL A 323 17.49 -1.18 -1.29
N PHE A 324 17.43 -1.62 -2.56
CA PHE A 324 16.73 -2.86 -2.91
C PHE A 324 17.32 -4.12 -2.25
N MET A 325 18.63 -4.14 -1.99
CA MET A 325 19.27 -5.25 -1.31
C MET A 325 19.03 -5.22 0.21
N THR A 326 19.07 -4.03 0.82
CA THR A 326 18.78 -3.87 2.26
C THR A 326 17.33 -4.25 2.59
N ASP A 327 16.39 -3.84 1.74
CA ASP A 327 14.96 -4.13 1.90
C ASP A 327 14.64 -5.63 2.04
N LEU A 328 15.46 -6.51 1.49
CA LEU A 328 15.27 -7.96 1.66
C LEU A 328 15.36 -8.44 3.12
N ASN A 329 16.02 -7.66 3.97
CA ASN A 329 16.19 -7.96 5.38
C ASN A 329 15.38 -7.02 6.29
N THR A 330 14.66 -6.07 5.72
CA THR A 330 13.80 -5.13 6.45
C THR A 330 12.56 -5.86 6.97
N ALA A 331 12.24 -5.66 8.24
CA ALA A 331 11.12 -6.35 8.87
C ALA A 331 9.76 -5.83 8.40
N PHE A 332 9.66 -4.54 8.05
CA PHE A 332 8.41 -3.87 7.67
C PHE A 332 8.57 -3.01 6.40
N LYS A 333 8.94 -1.74 6.51
CA LYS A 333 8.96 -0.80 5.38
C LYS A 333 10.29 -0.09 5.27
N THR A 334 10.96 -0.26 4.14
CA THR A 334 12.14 0.52 3.77
C THR A 334 11.72 1.84 3.16
N VAL A 335 12.18 2.94 3.75
CA VAL A 335 11.99 4.31 3.25
C VAL A 335 13.35 4.95 3.05
N PHE A 336 13.50 5.76 2.03
CA PHE A 336 14.75 6.46 1.76
C PHE A 336 14.51 7.82 1.13
N LYS A 337 15.45 8.74 1.35
CA LYS A 337 15.46 10.03 0.69
C LYS A 337 15.98 9.90 -0.73
N TRP A 338 15.29 10.52 -1.69
CA TRP A 338 15.68 10.58 -3.09
C TRP A 338 16.43 11.90 -3.35
N GLU A 339 17.73 11.84 -3.58
CA GLU A 339 18.62 13.00 -3.78
C GLU A 339 19.28 12.98 -5.16
N ILE A 340 18.53 12.53 -6.16
CA ILE A 340 18.95 12.55 -7.56
C ILE A 340 18.46 13.82 -8.25
#